data_5fbee973904e75be05d7c0e521270e9b
#
_entry.id   5fbee973904e75be05d7c0e521270e9b
#
_cell.length_a   1.000
_cell.length_b   1.000
_cell.length_c   1.000
_cell.angle_alpha   90.00
_cell.angle_beta   90.00
_cell.angle_gamma   90.00
#
_symmetry.space_group_name_H-M   'P 1'
#
loop_
_entity.id
_entity.type
_entity.pdbx_description
1 polymer ?
#
loop_
_entity_poly.entity_id
_entity_poly.type
_entity_poly.pdbx_seq_one_letter_code
_entity_poly.pdbx_strand_id
1 'polypeptide(L)'
;DFNMWQSDRVKDWLKPEDIRPLQIDRRIDDCIDSDGWLVFCGLDFSKGDDLNGVSYLAYNTRTGEFFADMDSYMSEKAVNESPIRELLLKWADKGYLHIVPGQTFDPSWPVNRIIELDEKGVNFGAFGYDPYNAKVVVNAMSQWVFDIGLDPKQFVLPVRQNFATYNPVVNEFDYMVKRSKDDGCGHQIPDPMIRFSRNSLWPWEFGNVMLQESTDGMENLKPV
;
A
#
# COMPACT_ATOMS: atom_id res chain seq x y z
N ASP A 1 -24.84 -8.04 28.52
CA ASP A 1 -25.00 -9.04 27.43
C ASP A 1 -25.14 -8.44 26.01
N PHE A 2 -24.92 -7.12 25.83
CA PHE A 2 -25.01 -6.48 24.52
C PHE A 2 -23.65 -6.35 23.80
N ASN A 3 -22.54 -6.65 24.44
CA ASN A 3 -21.20 -6.50 23.85
C ASN A 3 -20.68 -7.75 23.10
N MET A 4 -21.37 -8.87 23.12
CA MET A 4 -20.96 -10.08 22.39
C MET A 4 -21.30 -10.08 20.89
N TRP A 5 -22.13 -9.14 20.43
CA TRP A 5 -22.58 -9.09 19.02
C TRP A 5 -21.68 -8.27 18.08
N GLN A 6 -20.67 -7.56 18.60
CA GLN A 6 -19.74 -6.80 17.77
C GLN A 6 -18.49 -7.59 17.35
N SER A 7 -18.15 -8.68 18.04
CA SER A 7 -16.96 -9.48 17.73
C SER A 7 -17.12 -10.39 16.50
N ASP A 8 -18.34 -10.68 16.05
CA ASP A 8 -18.60 -11.61 14.95
C ASP A 8 -18.51 -10.97 13.55
N ARG A 9 -18.17 -9.68 13.45
CA ARG A 9 -18.16 -8.93 12.18
C ARG A 9 -16.78 -8.56 11.69
N VAL A 10 -15.76 -9.02 12.35
CA VAL A 10 -14.35 -8.81 11.96
C VAL A 10 -13.74 -10.16 11.66
N LYS A 11 -13.15 -10.31 10.49
CA LYS A 11 -12.50 -11.54 10.05
C LYS A 11 -11.10 -11.28 9.53
N ASP A 12 -10.25 -12.29 9.63
CA ASP A 12 -8.95 -12.27 8.97
C ASP A 12 -9.11 -12.08 7.47
N TRP A 13 -8.17 -11.36 6.87
CA TRP A 13 -8.14 -11.17 5.42
C TRP A 13 -7.08 -12.07 4.78
N LEU A 14 -5.99 -11.47 4.31
CA LEU A 14 -4.86 -12.19 3.73
C LEU A 14 -3.87 -12.56 4.84
N LYS A 15 -3.38 -13.78 4.78
CA LYS A 15 -2.40 -14.25 5.76
C LYS A 15 -0.98 -14.09 5.24
N PRO A 16 0.02 -14.03 6.13
CA PRO A 16 1.42 -13.99 5.73
C PRO A 16 1.83 -15.08 4.73
N GLU A 17 1.23 -16.27 4.85
CA GLU A 17 1.44 -17.41 3.93
C GLU A 17 0.86 -17.21 2.53
N ASP A 18 -0.13 -16.35 2.35
CA ASP A 18 -0.68 -15.98 1.05
C ASP A 18 0.26 -15.03 0.30
N ILE A 19 0.97 -14.18 1.04
CA ILE A 19 1.82 -13.11 0.48
C ILE A 19 3.26 -13.58 0.21
N ARG A 20 3.87 -14.34 1.14
CA ARG A 20 5.28 -14.74 1.01
C ARG A 20 5.65 -15.42 -0.31
N PRO A 21 4.83 -16.35 -0.86
CA PRO A 21 5.13 -17.00 -2.14
C PRO A 21 5.07 -16.05 -3.35
N LEU A 22 4.41 -14.88 -3.20
CA LEU A 22 4.24 -13.89 -4.26
C LEU A 22 5.36 -12.85 -4.30
N GLN A 23 6.27 -12.88 -3.31
CA GLN A 23 7.36 -11.92 -3.22
C GLN A 23 8.48 -12.25 -4.22
N ILE A 24 8.89 -11.23 -4.96
CA ILE A 24 9.98 -11.31 -5.95
C ILE A 24 11.03 -10.23 -5.66
N ASP A 25 12.22 -10.43 -6.21
CA ASP A 25 13.34 -9.52 -6.08
C ASP A 25 13.26 -8.42 -7.16
N ARG A 26 12.30 -7.51 -6.97
CA ARG A 26 12.03 -6.32 -7.80
C ARG A 26 11.67 -5.16 -6.87
N ARG A 27 12.02 -3.96 -7.27
CA ARG A 27 11.62 -2.72 -6.59
C ARG A 27 10.82 -1.83 -7.55
N ILE A 28 10.14 -0.83 -6.99
CA ILE A 28 9.39 0.15 -7.80
C ILE A 28 10.31 0.91 -8.77
N ASP A 29 11.58 1.09 -8.42
CA ASP A 29 12.61 1.71 -9.27
C ASP A 29 12.81 0.97 -10.61
N ASP A 30 12.44 -0.31 -10.69
CA ASP A 30 12.53 -1.14 -11.90
C ASP A 30 11.27 -1.03 -12.78
N CYS A 31 10.23 -0.32 -12.33
CA CYS A 31 8.95 -0.20 -13.02
C CYS A 31 8.86 1.11 -13.81
N ILE A 32 9.66 1.23 -14.87
CA ILE A 32 9.78 2.45 -15.68
C ILE A 32 8.83 2.45 -16.89
N ASP A 33 8.45 3.64 -17.35
CA ASP A 33 7.52 3.85 -18.48
C ASP A 33 8.01 3.19 -19.79
N SER A 34 9.31 3.27 -20.07
CA SER A 34 9.91 2.65 -21.27
C SER A 34 9.65 1.15 -21.38
N ASP A 35 9.41 0.47 -20.24
CA ASP A 35 9.10 -0.95 -20.17
C ASP A 35 7.58 -1.22 -20.10
N GLY A 36 6.78 -0.17 -20.18
CA GLY A 36 5.31 -0.21 -20.22
C GLY A 36 4.65 -0.22 -18.85
N TRP A 37 5.35 0.24 -17.80
CA TRP A 37 4.79 0.34 -16.47
C TRP A 37 4.06 1.66 -16.24
N LEU A 38 2.88 1.58 -15.62
CA LEU A 38 2.11 2.69 -15.09
C LEU A 38 1.91 2.46 -13.60
N VAL A 39 2.24 3.45 -12.75
CA VAL A 39 2.24 3.31 -11.30
C VAL A 39 1.17 4.16 -10.65
N PHE A 40 0.42 3.57 -9.74
CA PHE A 40 -0.55 4.24 -8.86
C PHE A 40 -0.05 4.21 -7.43
N CYS A 41 -0.19 5.31 -6.69
CA CYS A 41 0.27 5.40 -5.32
C CYS A 41 -0.88 5.50 -4.33
N GLY A 42 -0.76 4.80 -3.21
CA GLY A 42 -1.55 5.03 -2.00
C GLY A 42 -0.72 5.74 -0.95
N LEU A 43 -1.23 6.86 -0.45
CA LEU A 43 -0.56 7.69 0.55
C LEU A 43 -1.30 7.59 1.88
N ASP A 44 -0.68 6.94 2.86
CA ASP A 44 -1.22 6.80 4.21
C ASP A 44 -0.27 7.40 5.24
N PHE A 45 -0.73 8.49 5.88
CA PHE A 45 0.07 9.26 6.83
C PHE A 45 -0.69 9.48 8.13
N SER A 46 -0.08 9.04 9.22
CA SER A 46 -0.55 9.29 10.57
C SER A 46 0.00 10.62 11.13
N LYS A 47 -0.67 11.15 12.15
CA LYS A 47 -0.15 12.29 12.94
C LYS A 47 0.68 11.86 14.14
N GLY A 48 0.70 10.58 14.44
CA GLY A 48 1.30 10.02 15.62
C GLY A 48 2.64 9.33 15.37
N ASP A 49 2.90 8.38 16.22
CA ASP A 49 4.13 7.58 16.22
C ASP A 49 3.95 6.27 15.41
N ASP A 50 2.92 6.20 14.56
CA ASP A 50 2.63 5.07 13.70
C ASP A 50 3.49 5.07 12.43
N LEU A 51 3.52 3.93 11.75
CA LEU A 51 4.10 3.83 10.41
C LEU A 51 3.36 4.75 9.44
N ASN A 52 4.12 5.47 8.64
CA ASN A 52 3.65 6.23 7.50
C ASN A 52 4.09 5.51 6.23
N GLY A 53 3.24 5.45 5.21
CA GLY A 53 3.51 4.64 4.04
C GLY A 53 3.15 5.29 2.72
N VAL A 54 3.95 4.95 1.72
CA VAL A 54 3.60 5.07 0.31
C VAL A 54 3.56 3.66 -0.26
N SER A 55 2.39 3.23 -0.67
CA SER A 55 2.22 1.98 -1.42
C SER A 55 2.20 2.29 -2.91
N TYR A 56 2.82 1.43 -3.69
CA TYR A 56 2.88 1.52 -5.15
C TYR A 56 2.20 0.30 -5.74
N LEU A 57 1.27 0.52 -6.68
CA LEU A 57 0.70 -0.51 -7.52
C LEU A 57 1.10 -0.22 -8.96
N ALA A 58 2.05 -0.97 -9.48
CA ALA A 58 2.50 -0.90 -10.86
C ALA A 58 1.71 -1.89 -11.73
N TYR A 59 1.22 -1.42 -12.87
CA TYR A 59 0.55 -2.21 -13.89
C TYR A 59 1.36 -2.15 -15.18
N ASN A 60 1.75 -3.31 -15.71
CA ASN A 60 2.42 -3.37 -17.00
C ASN A 60 1.38 -3.46 -18.13
N THR A 61 1.30 -2.41 -18.92
CA THR A 61 0.32 -2.29 -20.03
C THR A 61 0.58 -3.25 -21.19
N ARG A 62 1.80 -3.83 -21.27
CA ARG A 62 2.19 -4.78 -22.33
C ARG A 62 1.93 -6.23 -21.93
N THR A 63 2.16 -6.56 -20.67
CA THR A 63 2.07 -7.95 -20.17
C THR A 63 0.82 -8.23 -19.36
N GLY A 64 0.15 -7.19 -18.83
CA GLY A 64 -0.96 -7.31 -17.88
C GLY A 64 -0.55 -7.70 -16.46
N GLU A 65 0.75 -7.68 -16.15
CA GLU A 65 1.29 -7.99 -14.82
C GLU A 65 1.01 -6.85 -13.85
N PHE A 66 0.67 -7.21 -12.60
CA PHE A 66 0.62 -6.27 -11.48
C PHE A 66 1.80 -6.52 -10.53
N PHE A 67 2.40 -5.44 -10.06
CA PHE A 67 3.47 -5.48 -9.07
C PHE A 67 3.20 -4.45 -7.97
N ALA A 68 3.35 -4.86 -6.72
CA ALA A 68 3.20 -3.99 -5.55
C ALA A 68 4.54 -3.80 -4.82
N ASP A 69 4.85 -2.56 -4.49
CA ASP A 69 5.98 -2.18 -3.62
C ASP A 69 5.52 -1.16 -2.59
N MET A 70 6.34 -0.91 -1.56
CA MET A 70 6.08 0.10 -0.54
C MET A 70 7.38 0.72 -0.03
N ASP A 71 7.29 1.99 0.31
CA ASP A 71 8.26 2.70 1.14
C ASP A 71 7.57 3.09 2.46
N SER A 72 8.14 2.68 3.59
CA SER A 72 7.60 2.96 4.92
C SER A 72 8.50 3.92 5.67
N TYR A 73 7.90 4.80 6.47
CA TYR A 73 8.59 5.89 7.17
C TYR A 73 8.14 5.98 8.62
N MET A 74 9.08 6.29 9.50
CA MET A 74 8.80 6.53 10.92
C MET A 74 9.78 7.56 11.48
N SER A 75 9.36 8.45 12.39
CA SER A 75 10.29 9.38 13.01
C SER A 75 11.30 8.66 13.91
N GLU A 76 12.50 9.20 14.05
CA GLU A 76 13.54 8.66 14.92
C GLU A 76 13.04 8.52 16.38
N LYS A 77 12.28 9.50 16.86
CA LYS A 77 11.65 9.44 18.18
C LYS A 77 10.71 8.23 18.30
N ALA A 78 9.78 8.09 17.36
CA ALA A 78 8.79 7.01 17.38
C ALA A 78 9.46 5.62 17.34
N VAL A 79 10.51 5.45 16.54
CA VAL A 79 11.31 4.22 16.52
C VAL A 79 11.95 3.96 17.89
N ASN A 80 12.54 4.98 18.51
CA ASN A 80 13.23 4.84 19.80
C ASN A 80 12.27 4.53 20.96
N GLU A 81 11.05 5.03 20.92
CA GLU A 81 10.01 4.82 21.94
C GLU A 81 9.15 3.56 21.67
N SER A 82 9.30 2.93 20.52
CA SER A 82 8.49 1.77 20.12
C SER A 82 8.82 0.50 20.93
N PRO A 83 7.80 -0.25 21.38
CA PRO A 83 8.00 -1.55 22.02
C PRO A 83 8.61 -2.60 21.07
N ILE A 84 8.52 -2.40 19.75
CA ILE A 84 9.11 -3.28 18.71
C ILE A 84 10.36 -2.66 18.08
N ARG A 85 11.05 -1.76 18.77
CA ARG A 85 12.23 -1.03 18.28
C ARG A 85 13.25 -1.92 17.56
N GLU A 86 13.59 -3.06 18.14
CA GLU A 86 14.57 -3.98 17.54
C GLU A 86 14.13 -4.54 16.19
N LEU A 87 12.83 -4.73 15.97
CA LEU A 87 12.26 -5.15 14.71
C LEU A 87 12.31 -4.01 13.69
N LEU A 88 11.94 -2.79 14.11
CA LEU A 88 12.00 -1.59 13.27
C LEU A 88 13.43 -1.31 12.77
N LEU A 89 14.43 -1.43 13.65
CA LEU A 89 15.84 -1.28 13.26
C LEU A 89 16.30 -2.35 12.27
N LYS A 90 15.84 -3.59 12.40
CA LYS A 90 16.12 -4.66 11.41
C LYS A 90 15.49 -4.35 10.05
N TRP A 91 14.29 -3.76 10.03
CA TRP A 91 13.67 -3.33 8.78
C TRP A 91 14.39 -2.14 8.16
N ALA A 92 14.87 -1.20 8.98
CA ALA A 92 15.67 -0.09 8.51
C ALA A 92 17.01 -0.54 7.92
N ASP A 93 17.71 -1.48 8.56
CA ASP A 93 18.96 -2.06 8.07
C ASP A 93 18.78 -2.76 6.70
N LYS A 94 17.61 -3.32 6.46
CA LYS A 94 17.25 -3.94 5.17
C LYS A 94 16.69 -2.96 4.13
N GLY A 95 16.56 -1.68 4.48
CA GLY A 95 15.98 -0.67 3.60
C GLY A 95 14.46 -0.77 3.41
N TYR A 96 13.75 -1.46 4.31
CA TYR A 96 12.29 -1.57 4.28
C TYR A 96 11.59 -0.44 5.03
N LEU A 97 12.28 0.18 5.99
CA LEU A 97 11.81 1.30 6.79
C LEU A 97 12.80 2.46 6.72
N HIS A 98 12.34 3.64 6.39
CA HIS A 98 13.11 4.87 6.44
C HIS A 98 12.91 5.56 7.79
N ILE A 99 13.98 5.64 8.59
CA ILE A 99 13.96 6.39 9.85
C ILE A 99 14.23 7.86 9.54
N VAL A 100 13.19 8.68 9.68
CA VAL A 100 13.26 10.12 9.43
C VAL A 100 13.81 10.82 10.67
N PRO A 101 14.91 11.59 10.59
CA PRO A 101 15.48 12.27 11.72
C PRO A 101 14.50 13.23 12.41
N GLY A 102 14.52 13.27 13.75
CA GLY A 102 13.76 14.25 14.53
C GLY A 102 12.63 13.68 15.35
N GLN A 103 11.83 14.61 15.91
CA GLN A 103 10.77 14.32 16.87
C GLN A 103 9.44 13.94 16.20
N THR A 104 9.25 14.41 14.95
CA THR A 104 8.01 14.22 14.17
C THR A 104 8.37 13.76 12.78
N PHE A 105 7.43 13.06 12.15
CA PHE A 105 7.55 12.67 10.76
C PHE A 105 7.61 13.90 9.83
N ASP A 106 8.60 13.95 8.95
CA ASP A 106 8.74 14.99 7.93
C ASP A 106 8.16 14.49 6.59
N PRO A 107 7.05 15.07 6.14
CA PRO A 107 6.38 14.67 4.90
C PRO A 107 7.16 14.98 3.61
N SER A 108 8.25 15.71 3.69
CA SER A 108 9.12 15.94 2.52
C SER A 108 9.81 14.67 2.04
N TRP A 109 10.05 13.71 2.94
CA TRP A 109 10.73 12.46 2.61
C TRP A 109 9.99 11.63 1.54
N PRO A 110 8.71 11.26 1.73
CA PRO A 110 7.98 10.53 0.69
C PRO A 110 7.76 11.35 -0.58
N VAL A 111 7.58 12.66 -0.48
CA VAL A 111 7.43 13.54 -1.65
C VAL A 111 8.72 13.52 -2.49
N ASN A 112 9.88 13.72 -1.85
CA ASN A 112 11.17 13.66 -2.54
C ASN A 112 11.40 12.29 -3.19
N ARG A 113 11.02 11.21 -2.51
CA ARG A 113 11.13 9.85 -3.06
C ARG A 113 10.29 9.67 -4.34
N ILE A 114 9.08 10.20 -4.36
CA ILE A 114 8.21 10.16 -5.56
C ILE A 114 8.85 10.98 -6.70
N ILE A 115 9.40 12.15 -6.40
CA ILE A 115 10.10 12.98 -7.38
C ILE A 115 11.34 12.25 -7.95
N GLU A 116 12.14 11.61 -7.11
CA GLU A 116 13.28 10.78 -7.54
C GLU A 116 12.86 9.63 -8.46
N LEU A 117 11.72 8.99 -8.18
CA LEU A 117 11.18 7.92 -9.02
C LEU A 117 10.73 8.44 -10.39
N ASP A 118 10.07 9.61 -10.42
CA ASP A 118 9.68 10.27 -11.66
C ASP A 118 10.91 10.63 -12.51
N GLU A 119 11.95 11.20 -11.90
CA GLU A 119 13.22 11.50 -12.55
C GLU A 119 13.93 10.26 -13.12
N LYS A 120 13.71 9.08 -12.50
CA LYS A 120 14.20 7.79 -12.99
C LYS A 120 13.35 7.20 -14.12
N GLY A 121 12.23 7.83 -14.46
CA GLY A 121 11.34 7.41 -15.54
C GLY A 121 10.16 6.53 -15.10
N VAL A 122 9.81 6.54 -13.80
CA VAL A 122 8.57 5.92 -13.32
C VAL A 122 7.40 6.82 -13.74
N ASN A 123 6.42 6.26 -14.43
CA ASN A 123 5.24 6.98 -14.89
C ASN A 123 4.10 6.84 -13.89
N PHE A 124 3.68 7.95 -13.28
CA PHE A 124 2.62 7.96 -12.29
C PHE A 124 1.25 8.29 -12.89
N GLY A 125 0.27 7.38 -12.67
CA GLY A 125 -1.11 7.56 -13.10
C GLY A 125 -1.96 8.35 -12.12
N ALA A 126 -1.82 8.12 -10.82
CA ALA A 126 -2.53 8.86 -9.78
C ALA A 126 -1.95 8.59 -8.38
N PHE A 127 -2.30 9.48 -7.43
CA PHE A 127 -1.96 9.44 -6.02
C PHE A 127 -3.25 9.47 -5.18
N GLY A 128 -3.64 8.31 -4.64
CA GLY A 128 -4.77 8.20 -3.73
C GLY A 128 -4.34 8.51 -2.29
N TYR A 129 -5.12 9.27 -1.55
CA TYR A 129 -4.79 9.61 -0.16
C TYR A 129 -6.00 9.55 0.77
N ASP A 130 -5.75 9.22 2.06
CA ASP A 130 -6.76 9.40 3.10
C ASP A 130 -6.91 10.88 3.43
N PRO A 131 -8.11 11.47 3.27
CA PRO A 131 -8.35 12.89 3.56
C PRO A 131 -8.10 13.31 5.00
N TYR A 132 -8.03 12.36 5.94
CA TYR A 132 -8.03 12.67 7.36
C TYR A 132 -6.72 13.30 7.86
N ASN A 133 -5.57 12.82 7.40
CA ASN A 133 -4.25 13.24 7.92
C ASN A 133 -3.26 13.77 6.86
N ALA A 134 -3.59 13.70 5.57
CA ALA A 134 -2.63 13.90 4.49
C ALA A 134 -2.41 15.34 4.04
N LYS A 135 -3.01 16.37 4.69
CA LYS A 135 -3.05 17.76 4.16
C LYS A 135 -1.70 18.32 3.73
N VAL A 136 -0.64 18.11 4.49
CA VAL A 136 0.70 18.67 4.18
C VAL A 136 1.29 17.97 2.95
N VAL A 137 1.24 16.64 2.92
CA VAL A 137 1.75 15.84 1.79
C VAL A 137 0.93 16.11 0.53
N VAL A 138 -0.40 16.19 0.64
CA VAL A 138 -1.30 16.49 -0.47
C VAL A 138 -1.01 17.85 -1.09
N ASN A 139 -0.73 18.87 -0.27
CA ASN A 139 -0.35 20.19 -0.78
C ASN A 139 0.98 20.14 -1.54
N ALA A 140 2.00 19.45 -1.00
CA ALA A 140 3.30 19.32 -1.65
C ALA A 140 3.20 18.50 -2.95
N MET A 141 2.46 17.38 -2.93
CA MET A 141 2.18 16.59 -4.13
C MET A 141 1.41 17.36 -5.19
N SER A 142 0.39 18.12 -4.78
CA SER A 142 -0.39 18.97 -5.70
C SER A 142 0.46 20.06 -6.34
N GLN A 143 1.37 20.66 -5.57
CA GLN A 143 2.30 21.66 -6.10
C GLN A 143 3.24 21.02 -7.12
N TRP A 144 3.86 19.88 -6.81
CA TRP A 144 4.74 19.19 -7.72
C TRP A 144 4.02 18.77 -9.01
N VAL A 145 2.82 18.16 -8.91
CA VAL A 145 2.01 17.80 -10.08
C VAL A 145 1.70 19.02 -10.97
N PHE A 146 1.39 20.17 -10.34
CA PHE A 146 1.19 21.41 -11.06
C PHE A 146 2.46 21.91 -11.75
N ASP A 147 3.61 21.84 -11.08
CA ASP A 147 4.90 22.30 -11.60
C ASP A 147 5.36 21.50 -12.83
N ILE A 148 5.01 20.21 -12.90
CA ILE A 148 5.25 19.38 -14.10
C ILE A 148 4.18 19.53 -15.18
N GLY A 149 3.24 20.46 -15.03
CA GLY A 149 2.25 20.83 -16.04
C GLY A 149 0.98 19.98 -16.07
N LEU A 150 0.71 19.20 -15.02
CA LEU A 150 -0.50 18.40 -14.89
C LEU A 150 -1.54 19.05 -13.96
N ASP A 151 -2.81 18.66 -14.09
CA ASP A 151 -3.89 19.14 -13.20
C ASP A 151 -3.93 18.31 -11.90
N PRO A 152 -3.57 18.87 -10.74
CA PRO A 152 -3.58 18.14 -9.46
C PRO A 152 -4.92 17.49 -9.13
N LYS A 153 -6.04 18.05 -9.57
CA LYS A 153 -7.39 17.50 -9.31
C LYS A 153 -7.64 16.18 -10.02
N GLN A 154 -6.87 15.88 -11.06
CA GLN A 154 -6.99 14.60 -11.79
C GLN A 154 -6.02 13.54 -11.27
N PHE A 155 -4.94 13.95 -10.60
CA PHE A 155 -3.88 13.06 -10.16
C PHE A 155 -3.82 12.83 -8.65
N VAL A 156 -4.20 13.83 -7.83
CA VAL A 156 -4.15 13.74 -6.37
C VAL A 156 -5.56 13.60 -5.83
N LEU A 157 -5.97 12.36 -5.55
CA LEU A 157 -7.37 11.96 -5.38
C LEU A 157 -7.68 11.53 -3.94
N PRO A 158 -8.71 12.09 -3.29
CA PRO A 158 -9.14 11.63 -1.98
C PRO A 158 -9.81 10.26 -2.07
N VAL A 159 -9.36 9.31 -1.24
CA VAL A 159 -9.95 7.97 -1.09
C VAL A 159 -10.72 7.91 0.22
N ARG A 160 -12.03 7.82 0.15
CA ARG A 160 -12.88 7.74 1.34
C ARG A 160 -12.86 6.34 1.94
N GLN A 161 -12.60 6.25 3.25
CA GLN A 161 -12.54 4.99 3.99
C GLN A 161 -13.95 4.47 4.37
N ASN A 162 -14.76 4.13 3.39
CA ASN A 162 -16.09 3.57 3.58
C ASN A 162 -16.31 2.26 2.82
N PHE A 163 -17.35 1.52 3.15
CA PHE A 163 -17.65 0.24 2.52
C PHE A 163 -17.86 0.33 1.01
N ALA A 164 -18.53 1.37 0.52
CA ALA A 164 -18.79 1.53 -0.92
C ALA A 164 -17.48 1.70 -1.73
N THR A 165 -16.48 2.35 -1.15
CA THR A 165 -15.16 2.52 -1.78
C THR A 165 -14.33 1.25 -1.67
N TYR A 166 -14.28 0.62 -0.49
CA TYR A 166 -13.36 -0.48 -0.23
C TYR A 166 -13.86 -1.85 -0.69
N ASN A 167 -15.17 -2.11 -0.62
CA ASN A 167 -15.69 -3.46 -0.92
C ASN A 167 -15.29 -3.98 -2.31
N PRO A 168 -15.45 -3.25 -3.42
CA PRO A 168 -14.99 -3.73 -4.71
C PRO A 168 -13.47 -3.92 -4.78
N VAL A 169 -12.70 -3.03 -4.12
CA VAL A 169 -11.23 -3.10 -4.11
C VAL A 169 -10.74 -4.31 -3.32
N VAL A 170 -11.32 -4.59 -2.14
CA VAL A 170 -10.97 -5.76 -1.31
C VAL A 170 -11.21 -7.05 -2.06
N ASN A 171 -12.38 -7.18 -2.72
CA ASN A 171 -12.73 -8.38 -3.48
C ASN A 171 -11.81 -8.58 -4.69
N GLU A 172 -11.51 -7.51 -5.44
CA GLU A 172 -10.61 -7.58 -6.59
C GLU A 172 -9.18 -7.93 -6.16
N PHE A 173 -8.69 -7.31 -5.08
CA PHE A 173 -7.36 -7.59 -4.57
C PHE A 173 -7.23 -9.03 -4.06
N ASP A 174 -8.24 -9.54 -3.34
CA ASP A 174 -8.28 -10.94 -2.90
C ASP A 174 -8.23 -11.89 -4.10
N TYR A 175 -9.00 -11.59 -5.15
CA TYR A 175 -8.96 -12.35 -6.40
C TYR A 175 -7.59 -12.32 -7.06
N MET A 176 -6.94 -11.15 -7.15
CA MET A 176 -5.60 -11.02 -7.74
C MET A 176 -4.54 -11.86 -7.01
N VAL A 177 -4.65 -11.96 -5.69
CA VAL A 177 -3.73 -12.73 -4.84
C VAL A 177 -4.00 -14.23 -4.94
N LYS A 178 -5.28 -14.65 -4.86
CA LYS A 178 -5.70 -16.06 -4.70
C LYS A 178 -6.10 -16.74 -6.01
N ARG A 179 -6.06 -16.04 -7.15
CA ARG A 179 -6.44 -16.62 -8.43
C ARG A 179 -5.71 -17.94 -8.69
N SER A 180 -6.45 -18.90 -9.23
CA SER A 180 -5.93 -20.16 -9.71
C SER A 180 -6.38 -20.42 -11.14
N LYS A 181 -5.71 -21.36 -11.81
CA LYS A 181 -6.10 -21.86 -13.14
C LYS A 181 -6.06 -23.39 -13.17
N ASP A 182 -6.81 -23.98 -14.09
CA ASP A 182 -6.75 -25.41 -14.35
C ASP A 182 -5.44 -25.76 -15.08
N ASP A 183 -4.78 -26.84 -14.65
CA ASP A 183 -3.52 -27.34 -15.23
C ASP A 183 -3.71 -28.17 -16.51
N GLY A 184 -4.95 -28.31 -16.97
CA GLY A 184 -5.33 -29.18 -18.09
C GLY A 184 -5.61 -30.63 -17.71
N CYS A 185 -5.41 -30.97 -16.42
CA CYS A 185 -5.68 -32.30 -15.86
C CYS A 185 -6.81 -32.27 -14.82
N GLY A 186 -7.46 -31.09 -14.63
CA GLY A 186 -8.54 -30.88 -13.68
C GLY A 186 -8.07 -30.46 -12.27
N HIS A 187 -6.78 -30.14 -12.07
CA HIS A 187 -6.28 -29.61 -10.82
C HIS A 187 -6.17 -28.09 -10.88
N GLN A 188 -6.58 -27.43 -9.80
CA GLN A 188 -6.40 -25.98 -9.65
C GLN A 188 -4.99 -25.68 -9.12
N ILE A 189 -4.20 -24.96 -9.93
CA ILE A 189 -2.87 -24.49 -9.54
C ILE A 189 -2.86 -22.98 -9.35
N PRO A 190 -2.07 -22.44 -8.40
CA PRO A 190 -1.97 -20.98 -8.20
C PRO A 190 -1.52 -20.24 -9.45
N ASP A 191 -2.25 -19.18 -9.80
CA ASP A 191 -1.95 -18.30 -10.94
C ASP A 191 -2.21 -16.83 -10.56
N PRO A 192 -1.55 -16.31 -9.52
CA PRO A 192 -1.80 -14.97 -9.01
C PRO A 192 -1.48 -13.91 -10.07
N MET A 193 -2.28 -12.84 -10.09
CA MET A 193 -2.10 -11.72 -11.02
C MET A 193 -1.11 -10.69 -10.51
N ILE A 194 -0.82 -10.68 -9.20
CA ILE A 194 0.03 -9.68 -8.55
C ILE A 194 1.27 -10.33 -7.95
N ARG A 195 2.38 -9.60 -8.01
CA ARG A 195 3.62 -9.89 -7.28
C ARG A 195 3.95 -8.75 -6.33
N PHE A 196 4.67 -9.06 -5.27
CA PHE A 196 5.10 -8.10 -4.26
C PHE A 196 6.61 -7.99 -4.23
N SER A 197 7.12 -6.81 -3.89
CA SER A 197 8.54 -6.67 -3.58
C SER A 197 8.94 -7.58 -2.41
N ARG A 198 10.21 -8.00 -2.41
CA ARG A 198 10.76 -8.78 -1.28
C ARG A 198 10.99 -7.88 -0.07
N ASN A 199 9.90 -7.55 0.60
CA ASN A 199 9.87 -6.73 1.80
C ASN A 199 9.07 -7.46 2.89
N SER A 200 9.69 -7.67 4.06
CA SER A 200 9.06 -8.41 5.16
C SER A 200 7.94 -7.61 5.87
N LEU A 201 7.79 -6.32 5.57
CA LEU A 201 6.65 -5.53 6.02
C LEU A 201 5.33 -6.03 5.38
N TRP A 202 5.33 -6.47 4.12
CA TRP A 202 4.11 -6.99 3.47
C TRP A 202 3.41 -8.09 4.29
N PRO A 203 4.08 -9.23 4.60
CA PRO A 203 3.43 -10.25 5.41
C PRO A 203 3.08 -9.78 6.83
N TRP A 204 3.82 -8.82 7.39
CA TRP A 204 3.52 -8.27 8.70
C TRP A 204 2.28 -7.37 8.66
N GLU A 205 2.17 -6.46 7.70
CA GLU A 205 1.02 -5.58 7.50
C GLU A 205 -0.25 -6.39 7.25
N PHE A 206 -0.23 -7.29 6.27
CA PHE A 206 -1.41 -8.13 5.98
C PHE A 206 -1.80 -9.04 7.15
N GLY A 207 -0.85 -9.48 7.96
CA GLY A 207 -1.13 -10.25 9.17
C GLY A 207 -1.80 -9.45 10.28
N ASN A 208 -1.78 -8.12 10.21
CA ASN A 208 -2.41 -7.22 11.17
C ASN A 208 -3.70 -6.57 10.65
N VAL A 209 -4.00 -6.69 9.35
CA VAL A 209 -5.24 -6.14 8.76
C VAL A 209 -6.38 -7.13 8.92
N MET A 210 -7.50 -6.64 9.43
CA MET A 210 -8.76 -7.39 9.52
C MET A 210 -9.80 -6.77 8.59
N LEU A 211 -10.78 -7.56 8.18
CA LEU A 211 -11.93 -7.07 7.42
C LEU A 211 -13.15 -6.91 8.33
N GLN A 212 -13.72 -5.73 8.31
CA GLN A 212 -15.01 -5.44 8.94
C GLN A 212 -16.13 -5.66 7.92
N GLU A 213 -17.20 -6.34 8.32
CA GLU A 213 -18.42 -6.49 7.53
C GLU A 213 -19.42 -5.38 7.83
N SER A 214 -20.20 -4.97 6.81
CA SER A 214 -21.25 -3.97 6.97
C SER A 214 -22.39 -4.49 7.81
N THR A 215 -23.12 -3.56 8.45
CA THR A 215 -24.26 -3.89 9.34
C THR A 215 -25.60 -3.91 8.61
N ASP A 216 -25.62 -3.61 7.32
CA ASP A 216 -26.83 -3.46 6.49
C ASP A 216 -27.30 -4.77 5.83
N GLY A 217 -26.62 -5.89 6.10
CA GLY A 217 -26.92 -7.21 5.51
C GLY A 217 -26.44 -7.38 4.07
N MET A 218 -25.66 -6.44 3.53
CA MET A 218 -25.12 -6.50 2.17
C MET A 218 -23.74 -7.18 2.11
N GLU A 219 -23.19 -7.65 3.24
CA GLU A 219 -21.88 -8.31 3.33
C GLU A 219 -20.71 -7.51 2.71
N ASN A 220 -20.82 -6.17 2.69
CA ASN A 220 -19.75 -5.31 2.22
C ASN A 220 -18.58 -5.34 3.18
N LEU A 221 -17.36 -5.30 2.64
CA LEU A 221 -16.11 -5.42 3.36
C LEU A 221 -15.31 -4.12 3.32
N LYS A 222 -14.62 -3.81 4.40
CA LYS A 222 -13.55 -2.81 4.44
C LYS A 222 -12.44 -3.24 5.40
N PRO A 223 -11.16 -2.88 5.14
CA PRO A 223 -10.08 -3.09 6.09
C PRO A 223 -10.22 -2.20 7.33
N VAL A 224 -9.78 -2.73 8.49
CA VAL A 224 -9.71 -2.06 9.80
C VAL A 224 -8.44 -2.47 10.52
#